data_cddd554c443a7beaa9edf29fb33c0104
#
_entry.id   cddd554c443a7beaa9edf29fb33c0104
#
_cell.length_a   1.000
_cell.length_b   1.000
_cell.length_c   1.000
_cell.angle_alpha   90.00
_cell.angle_beta   90.00
_cell.angle_gamma   90.00
#
_symmetry.space_group_name_H-M   'P 1'
#
loop_
_entity.id
_entity.type
_entity.pdbx_description
1 polymer ?
#
loop_
_entity_poly.entity_id
_entity_poly.type
_entity_poly.pdbx_seq_one_letter_code
_entity_poly.pdbx_strand_id
1 'polypeptide(L)'
;MTALIPLLDSSSQKRPQILQLYQNLELFSEGEPAQNSLFVLGSGVDDTGRPRAHLLIVDPPADASERFRLEEEVAALYTGDRPQAALPRVELLPGGVAHLRVGEQFLDVYVQRASVVVYLPAVGVLLSGDYGSDALPPRIVPGSDGGDELETLRLLARLIKHENFQLCVPHVGTTVKEKPKVMERLAADVAYLHGLRRVVPGLLQRGEPLETIERIAESLLPEDRRSEAAQSVHAANLSTLTGIAEENTRLGD
;
A
#
# COMPACT_ATOMS: atom_id res chain seq x y z
N MET A 1 24.35 -1.89 -17.34
CA MET A 1 23.35 -1.90 -16.25
C MET A 1 24.04 -1.40 -15.00
N THR A 2 23.72 -0.18 -14.59
CA THR A 2 24.29 0.41 -13.38
C THR A 2 23.26 0.09 -12.27
N ALA A 3 23.64 -0.79 -11.35
CA ALA A 3 22.83 -1.06 -10.17
C ALA A 3 22.62 0.24 -9.39
N LEU A 4 21.40 0.48 -8.91
CA LEU A 4 21.10 1.56 -7.97
C LEU A 4 21.89 1.29 -6.68
N ILE A 5 22.98 2.02 -6.46
CA ILE A 5 23.77 1.89 -5.24
C ILE A 5 23.28 2.95 -4.27
N PRO A 6 22.67 2.58 -3.11
CA PRO A 6 22.31 3.55 -2.09
C PRO A 6 23.57 4.22 -1.53
N LEU A 7 23.56 5.56 -1.42
CA LEU A 7 24.59 6.33 -0.73
C LEU A 7 24.43 6.06 0.78
N LEU A 8 25.32 5.27 1.36
CA LEU A 8 25.27 4.84 2.76
C LEU A 8 25.69 5.97 3.70
N ASP A 9 24.76 6.40 4.54
CA ASP A 9 25.08 7.14 5.75
C ASP A 9 25.13 6.16 6.94
N SER A 10 26.11 6.34 7.85
CA SER A 10 26.57 5.34 8.82
C SER A 10 25.85 5.39 10.17
N SER A 11 24.54 5.65 10.20
CA SER A 11 23.73 5.48 11.40
C SER A 11 23.17 4.06 11.48
N SER A 12 23.03 3.50 12.69
CA SER A 12 22.72 2.09 13.02
C SER A 12 21.39 1.50 12.49
N GLN A 13 20.92 1.94 11.33
CA GLN A 13 19.78 1.37 10.62
C GLN A 13 20.20 0.07 9.92
N LYS A 14 19.40 -0.99 10.06
CA LYS A 14 19.55 -2.21 9.26
C LYS A 14 19.69 -1.80 7.80
N ARG A 15 20.72 -2.33 7.12
CA ARG A 15 20.95 -2.03 5.69
C ARG A 15 19.71 -2.42 4.89
N PRO A 16 19.28 -1.57 3.93
CA PRO A 16 18.18 -1.90 3.06
C PRO A 16 18.46 -3.21 2.31
N GLN A 17 17.43 -4.02 2.16
CA GLN A 17 17.50 -5.25 1.36
C GLN A 17 17.02 -4.93 -0.04
N ILE A 18 17.85 -5.26 -1.04
CA ILE A 18 17.47 -5.18 -2.45
C ILE A 18 17.34 -6.60 -2.98
N LEU A 19 16.14 -6.95 -3.42
CA LEU A 19 15.84 -8.23 -4.04
C LEU A 19 15.56 -8.02 -5.53
N GLN A 20 16.41 -8.55 -6.39
CA GLN A 20 16.16 -8.57 -7.81
C GLN A 20 15.07 -9.59 -8.13
N LEU A 21 13.89 -9.12 -8.53
CA LEU A 21 12.77 -9.99 -8.90
C LEU A 21 12.86 -10.44 -10.35
N TYR A 22 13.33 -9.56 -11.22
CA TYR A 22 13.57 -9.79 -12.63
C TYR A 22 14.67 -8.85 -13.14
N GLN A 23 15.15 -8.97 -14.40
CA GLN A 23 16.27 -8.16 -14.93
C GLN A 23 16.12 -6.66 -14.75
N ASN A 24 14.87 -6.17 -14.72
CA ASN A 24 14.50 -4.75 -14.64
C ASN A 24 13.48 -4.47 -13.53
N LEU A 25 13.36 -5.35 -12.55
CA LEU A 25 12.47 -5.22 -11.39
C LEU A 25 13.27 -5.46 -10.11
N GLU A 26 13.35 -4.45 -9.27
CA GLU A 26 14.03 -4.50 -7.99
C GLU A 26 13.05 -4.15 -6.86
N LEU A 27 12.95 -5.02 -5.86
CA LEU A 27 12.23 -4.76 -4.63
C LEU A 27 13.21 -4.25 -3.60
N PHE A 28 12.97 -3.06 -3.13
CA PHE A 28 13.69 -2.42 -2.05
C PHE A 28 12.87 -2.51 -0.76
N SER A 29 13.47 -3.02 0.31
CA SER A 29 12.80 -3.16 1.61
C SER A 29 13.71 -2.62 2.71
N GLU A 30 13.19 -1.74 3.55
CA GLU A 30 13.94 -1.17 4.68
C GLU A 30 13.07 -0.97 5.92
N GLY A 31 13.73 -0.87 7.07
CA GLY A 31 13.06 -0.58 8.34
C GLY A 31 12.50 -1.79 9.05
N GLU A 32 11.86 -1.54 10.20
CA GLU A 32 11.20 -2.54 11.02
C GLU A 32 9.94 -1.90 11.65
N PRO A 33 8.74 -2.26 11.17
CA PRO A 33 8.47 -3.22 10.09
C PRO A 33 8.99 -2.74 8.73
N ALA A 34 9.26 -3.70 7.83
CA ALA A 34 9.80 -3.41 6.51
C ALA A 34 8.84 -2.54 5.69
N GLN A 35 9.34 -1.45 5.12
CA GLN A 35 8.67 -0.66 4.10
C GLN A 35 9.18 -1.10 2.73
N ASN A 36 8.27 -1.38 1.81
CA ASN A 36 8.58 -1.94 0.51
C ASN A 36 8.36 -0.91 -0.60
N SER A 37 9.31 -0.82 -1.51
CA SER A 37 9.25 0.00 -2.71
C SER A 37 9.62 -0.85 -3.91
N LEU A 38 8.87 -0.76 -5.01
CA LEU A 38 9.22 -1.47 -6.25
C LEU A 38 9.82 -0.51 -7.27
N PHE A 39 10.99 -0.84 -7.76
CA PHE A 39 11.69 -0.13 -8.82
C PHE A 39 11.51 -0.88 -10.13
N VAL A 40 10.89 -0.22 -11.10
CA VAL A 40 10.67 -0.74 -12.46
C VAL A 40 11.54 0.05 -13.42
N LEU A 41 12.60 -0.60 -13.91
CA LEU A 41 13.55 0.03 -14.85
C LEU A 41 13.11 -0.26 -16.28
N GLY A 42 13.04 0.78 -17.09
CA GLY A 42 12.76 0.70 -18.50
C GLY A 42 13.90 1.27 -19.31
N SER A 43 14.06 0.79 -20.53
CA SER A 43 14.92 1.39 -21.54
C SER A 43 14.07 1.78 -22.74
N GLY A 44 14.33 2.92 -23.30
CA GLY A 44 13.67 3.46 -24.48
C GLY A 44 14.65 4.26 -25.31
N VAL A 45 14.14 4.92 -26.33
CA VAL A 45 14.87 5.92 -27.11
C VAL A 45 14.08 7.22 -27.09
N ASP A 46 14.77 8.35 -27.02
CA ASP A 46 14.15 9.66 -27.17
C ASP A 46 13.79 9.95 -28.64
N ASP A 47 13.15 11.09 -28.90
CA ASP A 47 12.73 11.51 -30.24
C ASP A 47 13.91 11.67 -31.21
N THR A 48 15.15 11.68 -30.72
CA THR A 48 16.39 11.75 -31.50
C THR A 48 17.04 10.37 -31.71
N GLY A 49 16.42 9.29 -31.18
CA GLY A 49 16.92 7.92 -31.25
C GLY A 49 18.05 7.59 -30.24
N ARG A 50 18.28 8.46 -29.25
CA ARG A 50 19.27 8.19 -28.19
C ARG A 50 18.67 7.29 -27.09
N PRO A 51 19.46 6.35 -26.55
CA PRO A 51 19.00 5.55 -25.42
C PRO A 51 18.60 6.42 -24.24
N ARG A 52 17.44 6.15 -23.66
CA ARG A 52 16.90 6.83 -22.50
C ARG A 52 16.48 5.78 -21.46
N ALA A 53 16.83 6.02 -20.21
CA ALA A 53 16.39 5.20 -19.11
C ALA A 53 15.11 5.80 -18.50
N HIS A 54 14.14 4.96 -18.22
CA HIS A 54 12.90 5.32 -17.52
C HIS A 54 12.86 4.54 -16.21
N LEU A 55 12.51 5.19 -15.12
CA LEU A 55 12.35 4.57 -13.82
C LEU A 55 10.99 4.91 -13.25
N LEU A 56 10.17 3.89 -13.01
CA LEU A 56 8.97 4.01 -12.20
C LEU A 56 9.25 3.43 -10.82
N ILE A 57 8.99 4.22 -9.77
CA ILE A 57 9.08 3.75 -8.39
C ILE A 57 7.66 3.68 -7.84
N VAL A 58 7.23 2.49 -7.44
CA VAL A 58 5.97 2.32 -6.71
C VAL A 58 6.27 2.39 -5.22
N ASP A 59 5.54 3.26 -4.52
CA ASP A 59 5.71 3.59 -3.10
C ASP A 59 7.15 4.01 -2.74
N PRO A 60 7.70 5.06 -3.38
CA PRO A 60 9.06 5.49 -3.10
C PRO A 60 9.23 5.90 -1.64
N PRO A 61 10.41 5.63 -1.01
CA PRO A 61 10.71 6.22 0.29
C PRO A 61 10.73 7.75 0.18
N ALA A 62 10.37 8.45 1.27
CA ALA A 62 10.21 9.91 1.27
C ALA A 62 11.47 10.66 0.81
N ASP A 63 12.64 10.12 1.11
CA ASP A 63 13.96 10.65 0.75
C ASP A 63 14.55 10.02 -0.53
N ALA A 64 13.72 9.40 -1.37
CA ALA A 64 14.18 8.70 -2.57
C ALA A 64 15.04 9.58 -3.49
N SER A 65 14.66 10.86 -3.68
CA SER A 65 15.41 11.81 -4.52
C SER A 65 16.80 12.16 -3.98
N GLU A 66 17.00 12.07 -2.66
CA GLU A 66 18.25 12.36 -1.99
C GLU A 66 19.14 11.11 -1.87
N ARG A 67 18.51 9.98 -1.61
CA ARG A 67 19.16 8.69 -1.32
C ARG A 67 19.64 7.96 -2.57
N PHE A 68 18.87 8.03 -3.66
CA PHE A 68 19.17 7.30 -4.89
C PHE A 68 19.70 8.27 -5.95
N ARG A 69 20.67 7.80 -6.72
CA ARG A 69 21.04 8.48 -7.98
C ARG A 69 19.95 8.14 -8.99
N LEU A 70 18.98 9.01 -9.09
CA LEU A 70 17.90 8.87 -10.05
C LEU A 70 18.40 9.37 -11.41
N GLU A 71 18.22 8.53 -12.43
CA GLU A 71 18.48 8.92 -13.81
C GLU A 71 17.35 9.82 -14.34
N GLU A 72 17.53 10.41 -15.51
CA GLU A 72 16.49 11.21 -16.13
C GLU A 72 15.20 10.40 -16.35
N GLU A 73 14.03 11.04 -16.21
CA GLU A 73 12.70 10.44 -16.35
C GLU A 73 12.33 9.42 -15.25
N VAL A 74 12.35 9.90 -14.05
CA VAL A 74 11.79 9.17 -12.89
C VAL A 74 10.35 9.60 -12.66
N ALA A 75 9.47 8.62 -12.44
CA ALA A 75 8.11 8.86 -11.99
C ALA A 75 7.78 8.04 -10.75
N ALA A 76 6.88 8.55 -9.93
CA ALA A 76 6.40 7.88 -8.72
C ALA A 76 4.92 7.49 -8.86
N LEU A 77 4.60 6.29 -8.36
CA LEU A 77 3.25 5.80 -8.20
C LEU A 77 3.03 5.45 -6.72
N TYR A 78 1.92 5.87 -6.15
CA TYR A 78 1.59 5.63 -4.74
C TYR A 78 0.37 4.73 -4.63
N THR A 79 0.46 3.68 -3.82
CA THR A 79 -0.64 2.74 -3.59
C THR A 79 -1.58 3.19 -2.46
N GLY A 80 -1.18 4.17 -1.64
CA GLY A 80 -1.98 4.72 -0.55
C GLY A 80 -1.68 6.20 -0.30
N ASP A 81 -2.34 6.78 0.70
CA ASP A 81 -2.09 8.16 1.13
C ASP A 81 -0.89 8.20 2.08
N ARG A 82 0.22 8.76 1.60
CA ARG A 82 1.53 8.74 2.28
C ARG A 82 2.31 10.02 2.06
N PRO A 83 3.32 10.29 2.91
CA PRO A 83 4.35 11.27 2.59
C PRO A 83 4.94 10.96 1.22
N GLN A 84 4.94 11.94 0.34
CA GLN A 84 5.38 11.76 -1.03
C GLN A 84 6.84 12.20 -1.17
N ALA A 85 7.65 11.39 -1.85
CA ALA A 85 8.96 11.83 -2.29
C ALA A 85 8.82 12.98 -3.29
N ALA A 86 9.85 13.84 -3.39
CA ALA A 86 9.89 14.93 -4.35
C ALA A 86 10.18 14.43 -5.78
N LEU A 87 9.28 13.58 -6.30
CA LEU A 87 9.36 12.96 -7.62
C LEU A 87 8.09 13.29 -8.43
N PRO A 88 8.19 13.38 -9.77
CA PRO A 88 7.01 13.48 -10.63
C PRO A 88 6.04 12.32 -10.39
N ARG A 89 4.78 12.65 -10.14
CA ARG A 89 3.74 11.64 -9.89
C ARG A 89 3.08 11.19 -11.19
N VAL A 90 2.83 9.88 -11.32
CA VAL A 90 1.94 9.36 -12.36
C VAL A 90 0.50 9.74 -12.00
N GLU A 91 -0.15 10.52 -12.87
CA GLU A 91 -1.55 10.88 -12.71
C GLU A 91 -2.44 9.74 -13.19
N LEU A 92 -3.38 9.34 -12.36
CA LEU A 92 -4.34 8.26 -12.63
C LEU A 92 -5.75 8.79 -12.52
N LEU A 93 -6.62 8.35 -13.44
CA LEU A 93 -8.04 8.66 -13.38
C LEU A 93 -8.73 7.70 -12.39
N PRO A 94 -9.53 8.22 -11.43
CA PRO A 94 -10.27 7.38 -10.49
C PRO A 94 -11.24 6.43 -11.16
N GLY A 95 -11.42 5.24 -10.59
CA GLY A 95 -12.51 4.32 -10.95
C GLY A 95 -12.25 3.47 -12.18
N GLY A 96 -10.98 3.22 -12.54
CA GLY A 96 -10.63 2.43 -13.72
C GLY A 96 -9.42 1.52 -13.53
N VAL A 97 -9.02 0.90 -14.63
CA VAL A 97 -7.75 0.20 -14.77
C VAL A 97 -6.92 0.96 -15.78
N ALA A 98 -5.74 1.42 -15.34
CA ALA A 98 -4.75 2.01 -16.22
C ALA A 98 -3.70 0.95 -16.57
N HIS A 99 -3.33 0.90 -17.85
CA HIS A 99 -2.27 0.03 -18.33
C HIS A 99 -1.02 0.88 -18.57
N LEU A 100 -0.02 0.71 -17.72
CA LEU A 100 1.25 1.41 -17.85
C LEU A 100 2.29 0.50 -18.50
N ARG A 101 3.18 1.10 -19.29
CA ARG A 101 4.34 0.41 -19.85
C ARG A 101 5.61 1.13 -19.45
N VAL A 102 6.54 0.41 -18.83
CA VAL A 102 7.87 0.89 -18.46
C VAL A 102 8.90 -0.05 -19.08
N GLY A 103 9.48 0.36 -20.20
CA GLY A 103 10.33 -0.50 -21.02
C GLY A 103 9.57 -1.73 -21.52
N GLU A 104 10.00 -2.92 -21.10
CA GLU A 104 9.36 -4.20 -21.44
C GLU A 104 8.31 -4.65 -20.42
N GLN A 105 8.18 -3.95 -19.30
CA GLN A 105 7.21 -4.28 -18.26
C GLN A 105 5.87 -3.62 -18.51
N PHE A 106 4.81 -4.40 -18.33
CA PHE A 106 3.42 -3.95 -18.31
C PHE A 106 2.90 -4.02 -16.89
N LEU A 107 2.24 -2.95 -16.45
CA LEU A 107 1.61 -2.84 -15.15
C LEU A 107 0.12 -2.57 -15.34
N ASP A 108 -0.71 -3.38 -14.72
CA ASP A 108 -2.14 -3.13 -14.55
C ASP A 108 -2.33 -2.38 -13.23
N VAL A 109 -2.79 -1.14 -13.32
CA VAL A 109 -2.98 -0.25 -12.19
C VAL A 109 -4.47 -0.06 -11.95
N TYR A 110 -4.99 -0.67 -10.89
CA TYR A 110 -6.39 -0.61 -10.49
C TYR A 110 -6.59 0.55 -9.53
N VAL A 111 -7.28 1.60 -9.99
CA VAL A 111 -7.53 2.79 -9.18
C VAL A 111 -8.86 2.62 -8.44
N GLN A 112 -8.77 2.26 -7.17
CA GLN A 112 -9.91 2.13 -6.26
C GLN A 112 -10.10 3.44 -5.46
N ARG A 113 -11.24 3.61 -4.79
CA ARG A 113 -11.48 4.79 -3.95
C ARG A 113 -10.53 4.83 -2.75
N ALA A 114 -10.30 3.69 -2.11
CA ALA A 114 -9.47 3.60 -0.93
C ALA A 114 -7.96 3.47 -1.22
N SER A 115 -7.58 3.00 -2.41
CA SER A 115 -6.16 2.78 -2.74
C SER A 115 -5.94 2.51 -4.22
N VAL A 116 -4.66 2.41 -4.59
CA VAL A 116 -4.21 1.93 -5.90
C VAL A 116 -3.58 0.55 -5.72
N VAL A 117 -4.00 -0.42 -6.51
CA VAL A 117 -3.42 -1.76 -6.56
C VAL A 117 -2.65 -1.90 -7.86
N VAL A 118 -1.41 -2.39 -7.80
CA VAL A 118 -0.57 -2.56 -8.98
C VAL A 118 -0.29 -4.05 -9.18
N TYR A 119 -0.56 -4.54 -10.38
CA TYR A 119 -0.26 -5.91 -10.76
C TYR A 119 0.65 -5.95 -11.99
N LEU A 120 1.69 -6.79 -11.94
CA LEU A 120 2.61 -7.03 -13.03
C LEU A 120 2.35 -8.43 -13.60
N PRO A 121 1.54 -8.56 -14.68
CA PRO A 121 1.09 -9.87 -15.17
C PRO A 121 2.21 -10.81 -15.60
N ALA A 122 3.26 -10.26 -16.23
CA ALA A 122 4.38 -11.05 -16.77
C ALA A 122 5.16 -11.81 -15.70
N VAL A 123 5.23 -11.25 -14.48
CA VAL A 123 6.02 -11.82 -13.37
C VAL A 123 5.15 -12.24 -12.18
N GLY A 124 3.84 -11.96 -12.23
CA GLY A 124 2.91 -12.33 -11.18
C GLY A 124 3.11 -11.58 -9.86
N VAL A 125 3.64 -10.35 -9.90
CA VAL A 125 3.87 -9.51 -8.72
C VAL A 125 2.67 -8.60 -8.48
N LEU A 126 2.14 -8.63 -7.27
CA LEU A 126 1.00 -7.84 -6.81
C LEU A 126 1.42 -6.92 -5.67
N LEU A 127 1.36 -5.59 -5.90
CA LEU A 127 1.53 -4.58 -4.85
C LEU A 127 0.15 -4.25 -4.29
N SER A 128 -0.06 -4.58 -3.02
CA SER A 128 -1.36 -4.52 -2.36
C SER A 128 -1.59 -3.25 -1.53
N GLY A 129 -0.63 -2.34 -1.49
CA GLY A 129 -0.73 -1.13 -0.68
C GLY A 129 -0.79 -1.44 0.81
N ASP A 130 -1.79 -0.91 1.50
CA ASP A 130 -1.97 -1.09 2.95
C ASP A 130 -2.62 -2.43 3.33
N TYR A 131 -2.88 -3.34 2.35
CA TYR A 131 -3.60 -4.59 2.59
C TYR A 131 -2.69 -5.81 2.59
N GLY A 132 -3.09 -6.85 3.33
CA GLY A 132 -2.33 -8.09 3.43
C GLY A 132 -0.99 -7.96 4.15
N SER A 133 -0.82 -6.90 4.93
CA SER A 133 0.33 -6.71 5.81
C SER A 133 0.26 -7.68 7.00
N ASP A 134 1.41 -8.09 7.50
CA ASP A 134 1.54 -8.78 8.80
C ASP A 134 1.93 -7.83 9.92
N ALA A 135 2.18 -6.57 9.61
CA ALA A 135 2.64 -5.58 10.57
C ALA A 135 1.57 -4.55 10.95
N LEU A 136 0.74 -4.14 9.98
CA LEU A 136 -0.24 -3.07 10.15
C LEU A 136 -1.65 -3.54 9.77
N PRO A 137 -2.70 -3.04 10.44
CA PRO A 137 -4.07 -3.18 9.95
C PRO A 137 -4.28 -2.27 8.72
N PRO A 138 -5.28 -2.56 7.87
CA PRO A 138 -5.62 -1.68 6.76
C PRO A 138 -6.04 -0.29 7.27
N ARG A 139 -5.66 0.74 6.54
CA ARG A 139 -6.05 2.12 6.83
C ARG A 139 -7.41 2.41 6.19
N ILE A 140 -8.31 3.02 6.96
CA ILE A 140 -9.56 3.58 6.44
C ILE A 140 -9.27 4.99 5.94
N VAL A 141 -9.55 5.25 4.65
CA VAL A 141 -9.32 6.57 4.08
C VAL A 141 -10.36 7.58 4.56
N PRO A 142 -10.01 8.87 4.65
CA PRO A 142 -10.96 9.91 5.05
C PRO A 142 -12.23 9.89 4.19
N GLY A 143 -13.38 9.90 4.86
CA GLY A 143 -14.69 9.84 4.20
C GLY A 143 -15.20 8.44 3.86
N SER A 144 -14.40 7.37 4.06
CA SER A 144 -14.85 5.98 3.95
C SER A 144 -15.33 5.45 5.30
N ASP A 145 -16.40 4.66 5.28
CA ASP A 145 -16.86 3.88 6.44
C ASP A 145 -16.18 2.51 6.56
N GLY A 146 -15.14 2.24 5.75
CA GLY A 146 -14.50 0.95 5.59
C GLY A 146 -15.06 0.12 4.43
N GLY A 147 -16.06 0.62 3.70
CA GLY A 147 -16.68 -0.07 2.56
C GLY A 147 -15.79 -0.09 1.33
N ASP A 148 -15.15 1.03 1.04
CA ASP A 148 -14.23 1.17 -0.11
C ASP A 148 -12.99 0.28 0.06
N GLU A 149 -12.52 0.11 1.30
CA GLU A 149 -11.43 -0.80 1.67
C GLU A 149 -11.81 -2.26 1.44
N LEU A 150 -13.04 -2.64 1.81
CA LEU A 150 -13.57 -3.99 1.55
C LEU A 150 -13.70 -4.30 0.07
N GLU A 151 -14.07 -3.33 -0.78
CA GLU A 151 -14.06 -3.50 -2.24
C GLU A 151 -12.64 -3.74 -2.78
N THR A 152 -11.65 -3.02 -2.26
CA THR A 152 -10.24 -3.24 -2.60
C THR A 152 -9.77 -4.64 -2.20
N LEU A 153 -10.13 -5.10 -1.00
CA LEU A 153 -9.83 -6.47 -0.55
C LEU A 153 -10.48 -7.55 -1.43
N ARG A 154 -11.69 -7.32 -1.92
CA ARG A 154 -12.36 -8.22 -2.89
C ARG A 154 -11.62 -8.26 -4.22
N LEU A 155 -11.12 -7.11 -4.70
CA LEU A 155 -10.28 -7.05 -5.91
C LEU A 155 -9.00 -7.86 -5.72
N LEU A 156 -8.26 -7.64 -4.62
CA LEU A 156 -7.02 -8.36 -4.30
C LEU A 156 -7.25 -9.88 -4.26
N ALA A 157 -8.29 -10.34 -3.54
CA ALA A 157 -8.64 -11.74 -3.46
C ALA A 157 -8.95 -12.35 -4.83
N ARG A 158 -9.58 -11.58 -5.72
CA ARG A 158 -9.89 -11.99 -7.10
C ARG A 158 -8.62 -12.12 -7.94
N LEU A 159 -7.72 -11.13 -7.89
CA LEU A 159 -6.43 -11.18 -8.60
C LEU A 159 -5.59 -12.38 -8.15
N ILE A 160 -5.47 -12.62 -6.85
CA ILE A 160 -4.71 -13.75 -6.29
C ILE A 160 -5.28 -15.10 -6.77
N LYS A 161 -6.60 -15.22 -6.88
CA LYS A 161 -7.26 -16.48 -7.27
C LYS A 161 -7.14 -16.77 -8.77
N HIS A 162 -7.31 -15.76 -9.60
CA HIS A 162 -7.55 -15.94 -11.04
C HIS A 162 -6.36 -15.57 -11.91
N GLU A 163 -5.42 -14.77 -11.40
CA GLU A 163 -4.25 -14.35 -12.15
C GLU A 163 -3.00 -15.22 -11.86
N ASN A 164 -1.96 -15.00 -12.65
CA ASN A 164 -0.65 -15.64 -12.45
C ASN A 164 0.05 -15.02 -11.24
N PHE A 165 -0.42 -15.35 -10.03
CA PHE A 165 0.13 -14.82 -8.79
C PHE A 165 1.41 -15.57 -8.39
N GLN A 166 2.49 -14.81 -8.11
CA GLN A 166 3.77 -15.32 -7.61
C GLN A 166 4.24 -14.65 -6.32
N LEU A 167 3.92 -13.35 -6.13
CA LEU A 167 4.40 -12.57 -5.00
C LEU A 167 3.39 -11.46 -4.65
N CYS A 168 3.01 -11.36 -3.38
CA CYS A 168 2.34 -10.20 -2.81
C CYS A 168 3.34 -9.33 -2.07
N VAL A 169 3.31 -8.05 -2.36
CA VAL A 169 4.16 -7.01 -1.76
C VAL A 169 3.23 -5.99 -1.10
N PRO A 170 2.98 -6.09 0.22
CA PRO A 170 2.34 -5.00 0.95
C PRO A 170 3.32 -3.83 1.05
N HIS A 171 2.83 -2.61 1.17
CA HIS A 171 3.74 -1.48 1.36
C HIS A 171 4.54 -1.62 2.66
N VAL A 172 3.90 -2.03 3.75
CA VAL A 172 4.55 -2.29 5.05
C VAL A 172 4.35 -3.75 5.43
N GLY A 173 5.42 -4.41 5.85
CA GLY A 173 5.40 -5.80 6.28
C GLY A 173 6.16 -6.74 5.33
N THR A 174 6.07 -8.04 5.60
CA THR A 174 6.81 -9.05 4.84
C THR A 174 6.08 -9.46 3.56
N THR A 175 6.84 -9.64 2.48
CA THR A 175 6.32 -10.16 1.21
C THR A 175 5.91 -11.63 1.33
N VAL A 176 4.93 -12.07 0.53
CA VAL A 176 4.40 -13.44 0.60
C VAL A 176 4.24 -14.05 -0.78
N LYS A 177 4.73 -15.29 -0.95
CA LYS A 177 4.60 -16.08 -2.19
C LYS A 177 3.44 -17.07 -2.15
N GLU A 178 3.08 -17.54 -0.98
CA GLU A 178 2.07 -18.58 -0.78
C GLU A 178 0.65 -18.00 -0.82
N LYS A 179 -0.12 -18.37 -1.85
CA LYS A 179 -1.54 -17.94 -1.97
C LYS A 179 -2.36 -18.12 -0.69
N PRO A 180 -2.30 -19.28 0.02
CA PRO A 180 -3.07 -19.46 1.26
C PRO A 180 -2.72 -18.43 2.33
N LYS A 181 -1.42 -18.13 2.51
CA LYS A 181 -0.96 -17.17 3.52
C LYS A 181 -1.39 -15.74 3.20
N VAL A 182 -1.37 -15.35 1.92
CA VAL A 182 -1.91 -14.03 1.51
C VAL A 182 -3.41 -13.97 1.78
N MET A 183 -4.16 -15.02 1.41
CA MET A 183 -5.60 -15.07 1.64
C MET A 183 -5.95 -15.03 3.14
N GLU A 184 -5.15 -15.64 4.00
CA GLU A 184 -5.28 -15.56 5.46
C GLU A 184 -5.11 -14.12 5.95
N ARG A 185 -4.07 -13.41 5.49
CA ARG A 185 -3.84 -11.99 5.83
C ARG A 185 -5.00 -11.10 5.35
N LEU A 186 -5.47 -11.29 4.11
CA LEU A 186 -6.64 -10.54 3.60
C LEU A 186 -7.91 -10.86 4.39
N ALA A 187 -8.09 -12.11 4.85
CA ALA A 187 -9.23 -12.47 5.69
C ALA A 187 -9.17 -11.79 7.06
N ALA A 188 -7.98 -11.65 7.65
CA ALA A 188 -7.79 -10.88 8.88
C ALA A 188 -8.12 -9.40 8.69
N ASP A 189 -7.71 -8.80 7.56
CA ASP A 189 -8.08 -7.42 7.21
C ASP A 189 -9.60 -7.25 7.06
N VAL A 190 -10.26 -8.18 6.38
CA VAL A 190 -11.72 -8.19 6.23
C VAL A 190 -12.42 -8.28 7.59
N ALA A 191 -11.95 -9.17 8.47
CA ALA A 191 -12.52 -9.35 9.81
C ALA A 191 -12.37 -8.08 10.65
N TYR A 192 -11.21 -7.46 10.62
CA TYR A 192 -10.92 -6.20 11.30
C TYR A 192 -11.85 -5.06 10.84
N LEU A 193 -11.95 -4.82 9.53
CA LEU A 193 -12.80 -3.76 8.98
C LEU A 193 -14.29 -4.00 9.26
N HIS A 194 -14.78 -5.24 9.11
CA HIS A 194 -16.15 -5.59 9.46
C HIS A 194 -16.42 -5.42 10.96
N GLY A 195 -15.44 -5.75 11.81
CA GLY A 195 -15.51 -5.52 13.24
C GLY A 195 -15.72 -4.05 13.57
N LEU A 196 -14.86 -3.18 13.04
CA LEU A 196 -14.96 -1.74 13.24
C LEU A 196 -16.29 -1.16 12.74
N ARG A 197 -16.68 -1.48 11.51
CA ARG A 197 -17.95 -1.01 10.89
C ARG A 197 -19.20 -1.42 11.68
N ARG A 198 -19.16 -2.54 12.34
CA ARG A 198 -20.27 -3.04 13.15
C ARG A 198 -20.28 -2.47 14.56
N VAL A 199 -19.10 -2.40 15.18
CA VAL A 199 -18.97 -2.09 16.62
C VAL A 199 -19.03 -0.60 16.85
N VAL A 200 -18.24 0.20 16.14
CA VAL A 200 -18.08 1.63 16.40
C VAL A 200 -19.40 2.41 16.24
N PRO A 201 -20.13 2.32 15.10
CA PRO A 201 -21.40 3.02 14.98
C PRO A 201 -22.45 2.58 16.02
N GLY A 202 -22.49 1.29 16.34
CA GLY A 202 -23.43 0.74 17.34
C GLY A 202 -23.16 1.26 18.76
N LEU A 203 -21.91 1.51 19.13
CA LEU A 203 -21.53 2.10 20.41
C LEU A 203 -21.86 3.59 20.44
N LEU A 204 -21.55 4.32 19.37
CA LEU A 204 -21.89 5.75 19.24
C LEU A 204 -23.39 5.99 19.32
N GLN A 205 -24.21 5.19 18.64
CA GLN A 205 -25.69 5.30 18.72
C GLN A 205 -26.24 5.08 20.13
N ARG A 206 -25.56 4.31 20.98
CA ARG A 206 -25.92 4.12 22.39
C ARG A 206 -25.40 5.23 23.30
N GLY A 207 -24.66 6.20 22.78
CA GLY A 207 -24.05 7.27 23.54
C GLY A 207 -22.91 6.82 24.46
N GLU A 208 -22.24 5.73 24.11
CA GLU A 208 -21.08 5.25 24.89
C GLU A 208 -19.95 6.29 24.85
N PRO A 209 -19.23 6.50 25.97
CA PRO A 209 -18.07 7.37 26.01
C PRO A 209 -16.97 6.91 25.04
N LEU A 210 -16.22 7.87 24.46
CA LEU A 210 -15.16 7.59 23.49
C LEU A 210 -14.11 6.59 24.03
N GLU A 211 -13.69 6.74 25.31
CA GLU A 211 -12.79 5.79 25.98
C GLU A 211 -13.31 4.35 25.98
N THR A 212 -14.63 4.18 26.12
CA THR A 212 -15.26 2.85 26.09
C THR A 212 -15.21 2.30 24.67
N ILE A 213 -15.47 3.14 23.66
CA ILE A 213 -15.41 2.78 22.25
C ILE A 213 -14.00 2.34 21.88
N GLU A 214 -12.99 3.15 22.22
CA GLU A 214 -11.58 2.86 21.96
C GLU A 214 -11.15 1.52 22.59
N ARG A 215 -11.45 1.31 23.86
CA ARG A 215 -11.12 0.08 24.59
C ARG A 215 -11.77 -1.16 23.99
N ILE A 216 -13.02 -1.06 23.54
CA ILE A 216 -13.72 -2.19 22.90
C ILE A 216 -13.13 -2.43 21.50
N ALA A 217 -12.90 -1.38 20.74
CA ALA A 217 -12.37 -1.47 19.38
C ALA A 217 -10.93 -1.99 19.34
N GLU A 218 -10.11 -1.71 20.36
CA GLU A 218 -8.76 -2.25 20.49
C GLU A 218 -8.73 -3.77 20.47
N SER A 219 -9.78 -4.42 21.00
CA SER A 219 -9.91 -5.88 20.96
C SER A 219 -10.10 -6.46 19.56
N LEU A 220 -10.44 -5.63 18.58
CA LEU A 220 -10.58 -6.01 17.16
C LEU A 220 -9.25 -6.06 16.41
N LEU A 221 -8.19 -5.45 16.97
CA LEU A 221 -6.85 -5.56 16.38
C LEU A 221 -6.38 -7.02 16.43
N PRO A 222 -5.88 -7.56 15.30
CA PRO A 222 -5.25 -8.88 15.29
C PRO A 222 -4.10 -8.94 16.29
N GLU A 223 -3.95 -10.07 16.99
CA GLU A 223 -2.95 -10.22 18.06
C GLU A 223 -1.51 -10.05 17.58
N ASP A 224 -1.25 -10.42 16.33
CA ASP A 224 0.04 -10.27 15.66
C ASP A 224 0.34 -8.85 15.16
N ARG A 225 -0.64 -7.92 15.23
CA ARG A 225 -0.55 -6.53 14.74
C ARG A 225 -0.83 -5.52 15.86
N ARG A 226 -0.05 -5.60 16.94
CA ARG A 226 -0.20 -4.74 18.14
C ARG A 226 0.99 -3.82 18.41
N SER A 227 1.84 -3.60 17.39
CA SER A 227 2.92 -2.63 17.48
C SER A 227 2.39 -1.19 17.69
N GLU A 228 3.24 -0.29 18.17
CA GLU A 228 2.90 1.14 18.30
C GLU A 228 2.42 1.73 16.97
N ALA A 229 3.07 1.36 15.86
CA ALA A 229 2.64 1.77 14.52
C ALA A 229 1.25 1.24 14.15
N ALA A 230 0.93 -0.03 14.51
CA ALA A 230 -0.39 -0.61 14.27
C ALA A 230 -1.48 0.06 15.13
N GLN A 231 -1.17 0.38 16.39
CA GLN A 231 -2.05 1.14 17.28
C GLN A 231 -2.31 2.55 16.74
N SER A 232 -1.29 3.23 16.19
CA SER A 232 -1.45 4.53 15.56
C SER A 232 -2.40 4.48 14.35
N VAL A 233 -2.27 3.46 13.47
CA VAL A 233 -3.21 3.26 12.36
C VAL A 233 -4.62 2.97 12.87
N HIS A 234 -4.75 2.14 13.91
CA HIS A 234 -6.03 1.82 14.53
C HIS A 234 -6.72 3.06 15.10
N ALA A 235 -5.99 3.91 15.84
CA ALA A 235 -6.52 5.17 16.39
C ALA A 235 -6.99 6.12 15.26
N ALA A 236 -6.23 6.22 14.17
CA ALA A 236 -6.64 7.01 13.00
C ALA A 236 -7.92 6.46 12.35
N ASN A 237 -8.07 5.12 12.25
CA ASN A 237 -9.29 4.49 11.74
C ASN A 237 -10.50 4.79 12.64
N LEU A 238 -10.34 4.75 13.97
CA LEU A 238 -11.39 5.12 14.91
C LEU A 238 -11.80 6.58 14.76
N SER A 239 -10.82 7.49 14.69
CA SER A 239 -11.09 8.92 14.45
C SER A 239 -11.87 9.15 13.17
N THR A 240 -11.55 8.45 12.08
CA THR A 240 -12.29 8.54 10.82
C THR A 240 -13.74 8.08 10.99
N LEU A 241 -13.97 6.93 11.62
CA LEU A 241 -15.32 6.38 11.79
C LEU A 241 -16.19 7.19 12.76
N THR A 242 -15.60 7.74 13.83
CA THR A 242 -16.33 8.60 14.78
C THR A 242 -16.69 9.93 14.15
N GLY A 243 -15.78 10.55 13.36
CA GLY A 243 -16.05 11.79 12.64
C GLY A 243 -17.20 11.67 11.63
N ILE A 244 -17.26 10.57 10.86
CA ILE A 244 -18.35 10.29 9.92
C ILE A 244 -19.69 10.13 10.66
N ALA A 245 -19.71 9.46 11.80
CA ALA A 245 -20.93 9.26 12.56
C ALA A 245 -21.48 10.58 13.13
N GLU A 246 -20.62 11.49 13.61
CA GLU A 246 -20.99 12.81 14.05
C GLU A 246 -21.56 13.68 12.92
N GLU A 247 -20.95 13.63 11.74
CA GLU A 247 -21.42 14.37 10.57
C GLU A 247 -22.80 13.87 10.11
N ASN A 248 -23.02 12.58 10.07
CA ASN A 248 -24.31 11.98 9.72
C ASN A 248 -25.42 12.35 10.73
N THR A 249 -25.08 12.49 12.01
CA THR A 249 -26.04 12.92 13.04
C THR A 249 -26.44 14.38 12.83
N ARG A 250 -25.50 15.25 12.48
CA ARG A 250 -25.77 16.68 12.21
C ARG A 250 -26.60 16.93 10.95
N LEU A 251 -26.51 16.04 9.95
CA LEU A 251 -27.26 16.17 8.69
C LEU A 251 -28.65 15.53 8.76
N GLY A 252 -28.93 14.73 9.79
CA GLY A 252 -30.22 14.07 10.02
C GLY A 252 -31.20 14.85 10.93
N ASP A 253 -30.71 15.91 11.59
CA ASP A 253 -31.47 16.90 12.34
C ASP A 253 -31.82 18.12 11.45
#